data_bb9add2a2fe6241678c0596368b33e3b
#
_entry.id   bb9add2a2fe6241678c0596368b33e3b
#
_cell.length_a   1.000
_cell.length_b   1.000
_cell.length_c   1.000
_cell.angle_alpha   90.00
_cell.angle_beta   90.00
_cell.angle_gamma   90.00
#
_symmetry.space_group_name_H-M   'P 1'
#
loop_
_entity.id
_entity.type
_entity.pdbx_description
1 polymer ?
#
loop_
_entity_poly.entity_id
_entity_poly.type
_entity_poly.pdbx_seq_one_letter_code
_entity_poly.pdbx_strand_id
1 'polypeptide(L)'
;MKNSLTLIFIFIFINSFSQTKSKTVYFEVYYEKDYPLAGGNIVEKKEGNLKETTTDFNGNAQLIVTNFNSEFELSYTGPHVIFKIPEKTDKIKINIDRRRIEYYFEGKVIKRKKIKLIGF
;
A
#
# COMPACT_ATOMS: atom_id res chain seq x y z
N MET A 1 20.87 24.91 -34.92
CA MET A 1 20.97 25.24 -33.52
C MET A 1 19.64 25.24 -32.81
N LYS A 2 18.62 25.88 -33.34
CA LYS A 2 17.27 25.84 -32.72
C LYS A 2 16.70 24.43 -32.64
N ASN A 3 16.98 23.60 -33.65
CA ASN A 3 16.50 22.23 -33.70
C ASN A 3 17.12 21.34 -32.63
N SER A 4 18.40 21.58 -32.29
CA SER A 4 19.09 20.81 -31.25
C SER A 4 18.47 21.05 -29.85
N LEU A 5 18.12 22.27 -29.53
CA LEU A 5 17.51 22.62 -28.28
C LEU A 5 16.12 21.99 -28.13
N THR A 6 15.34 22.00 -29.22
CA THR A 6 14.04 21.39 -29.25
C THR A 6 14.10 19.87 -29.02
N LEU A 7 15.06 19.21 -29.65
CA LEU A 7 15.29 17.78 -29.49
C LEU A 7 15.66 17.42 -28.05
N ILE A 8 16.54 18.19 -27.43
CA ILE A 8 16.94 17.97 -26.04
C ILE A 8 15.74 18.10 -25.12
N PHE A 9 14.89 19.08 -25.35
CA PHE A 9 13.70 19.30 -24.54
C PHE A 9 12.72 18.14 -24.64
N ILE A 10 12.50 17.61 -25.82
CA ILE A 10 11.65 16.44 -26.05
C ILE A 10 12.23 15.22 -25.34
N PHE A 11 13.53 15.04 -25.38
CA PHE A 11 14.21 13.92 -24.75
C PHE A 11 14.01 13.94 -23.22
N ILE A 12 14.12 15.09 -22.58
CA ILE A 12 13.89 15.25 -21.15
C ILE A 12 12.42 14.90 -20.80
N PHE A 13 11.49 15.30 -21.63
CA PHE A 13 10.07 15.02 -21.45
C PHE A 13 9.78 13.52 -21.50
N ILE A 14 10.39 12.81 -22.43
CA ILE A 14 10.25 11.35 -22.56
C ILE A 14 10.79 10.65 -21.31
N ASN A 15 11.94 11.09 -20.78
CA ASN A 15 12.51 10.53 -19.58
C ASN A 15 11.57 10.70 -18.36
N SER A 16 10.86 11.81 -18.28
CA SER A 16 9.90 12.02 -17.22
C SER A 16 8.76 11.01 -17.24
N PHE A 17 8.32 10.59 -18.42
CA PHE A 17 7.27 9.60 -18.56
C PHE A 17 7.72 8.18 -18.28
N SER A 18 8.99 7.88 -18.48
CA SER A 18 9.51 6.53 -18.31
C SER A 18 9.77 6.17 -16.84
N GLN A 19 9.75 7.13 -15.94
CA GLN A 19 9.98 6.88 -14.52
C GLN A 19 8.80 6.17 -13.88
N THR A 20 9.07 5.05 -13.23
CA THR A 20 8.08 4.34 -12.44
C THR A 20 7.76 5.13 -11.19
N LYS A 21 6.50 5.41 -10.98
CA LYS A 21 6.06 6.08 -9.76
C LYS A 21 6.05 5.09 -8.61
N SER A 22 6.79 5.38 -7.56
CA SER A 22 6.75 4.62 -6.33
C SER A 22 6.27 5.53 -5.21
N LYS A 23 5.59 4.94 -4.24
CA LYS A 23 5.04 5.69 -3.13
C LYS A 23 5.14 4.86 -1.86
N THR A 24 5.56 5.50 -0.77
CA THR A 24 5.56 4.87 0.54
C THR A 24 4.14 4.92 1.09
N VAL A 25 3.60 3.76 1.43
CA VAL A 25 2.29 3.63 2.04
C VAL A 25 2.48 3.19 3.49
N TYR A 26 1.84 3.90 4.40
CA TYR A 26 1.90 3.62 5.83
C TYR A 26 0.70 2.82 6.26
N PHE A 27 0.90 1.83 7.12
CA PHE A 27 -0.15 0.96 7.63
C PHE A 27 -0.28 1.13 9.14
N GLU A 28 -1.52 1.19 9.60
CA GLU A 28 -1.86 1.05 11.00
C GLU A 28 -2.84 -0.12 11.12
N VAL A 29 -2.45 -1.15 11.84
CA VAL A 29 -3.26 -2.37 11.96
C VAL A 29 -3.67 -2.58 13.41
N TYR A 30 -4.97 -2.77 13.63
CA TYR A 30 -5.55 -3.03 14.94
C TYR A 30 -6.22 -4.39 14.94
N TYR A 31 -5.98 -5.14 15.99
CA TYR A 31 -6.61 -6.46 16.20
C TYR A 31 -8.00 -6.31 16.79
N GLU A 32 -8.08 -5.65 17.95
CA GLU A 32 -9.33 -5.31 18.61
C GLU A 32 -9.35 -3.80 18.82
N LYS A 33 -10.53 -3.20 18.64
CA LYS A 33 -10.81 -1.79 18.97
C LYS A 33 -9.58 -0.85 18.85
N ASP A 34 -8.84 -0.70 19.96
CA ASP A 34 -7.67 0.17 20.03
C ASP A 34 -6.37 -0.59 20.27
N TYR A 35 -6.41 -1.92 20.22
CA TYR A 35 -5.21 -2.73 20.42
C TYR A 35 -4.47 -2.95 19.10
N PRO A 36 -3.24 -2.47 18.99
CA PRO A 36 -2.47 -2.66 17.77
C PRO A 36 -2.11 -4.13 17.55
N LEU A 37 -2.07 -4.52 16.28
CA LEU A 37 -1.62 -5.85 15.90
C LEU A 37 -0.12 -5.81 15.61
N ALA A 38 0.67 -6.44 16.47
CA ALA A 38 2.09 -6.63 16.27
C ALA A 38 2.35 -7.92 15.50
N GLY A 39 3.34 -7.92 14.61
CA GLY A 39 3.73 -9.12 13.88
C GLY A 39 2.82 -9.49 12.72
N GLY A 40 1.95 -8.59 12.30
CA GLY A 40 1.16 -8.79 11.08
C GLY A 40 2.06 -8.64 9.86
N ASN A 41 1.99 -9.60 8.94
CA ASN A 41 2.81 -9.61 7.74
C ASN A 41 2.01 -9.10 6.54
N ILE A 42 2.52 -8.07 5.87
CA ILE A 42 1.88 -7.47 4.70
C ILE A 42 2.74 -7.76 3.48
N VAL A 43 2.18 -8.44 2.50
CA VAL A 43 2.90 -8.92 1.32
C VAL A 43 2.17 -8.50 0.06
N GLU A 44 2.92 -8.05 -0.94
CA GLU A 44 2.39 -7.85 -2.27
C GLU A 44 2.27 -9.20 -2.98
N LYS A 45 1.08 -9.55 -3.43
CA LYS A 45 0.83 -10.82 -4.14
C LYS A 45 1.12 -10.65 -5.63
N LYS A 46 2.38 -10.73 -5.98
CA LYS A 46 2.83 -10.61 -7.36
C LYS A 46 3.91 -11.64 -7.62
N GLU A 47 3.90 -12.23 -8.83
CA GLU A 47 4.98 -13.13 -9.23
C GLU A 47 6.29 -12.35 -9.34
N GLY A 48 7.36 -12.94 -8.84
CA GLY A 48 8.69 -12.35 -8.86
C GLY A 48 9.09 -11.72 -7.53
N ASN A 49 9.65 -10.52 -7.57
CA ASN A 49 10.15 -9.85 -6.38
C ASN A 49 9.01 -9.40 -5.47
N LEU A 50 8.74 -10.21 -4.45
CA LEU A 50 7.72 -9.91 -3.45
C LEU A 50 8.23 -8.84 -2.49
N LYS A 51 7.44 -7.80 -2.33
CA LYS A 51 7.69 -6.79 -1.29
C LYS A 51 6.86 -7.16 -0.08
N GLU A 52 7.48 -7.09 1.08
CA GLU A 52 6.80 -7.41 2.32
C GLU A 52 7.25 -6.49 3.46
N THR A 53 6.41 -6.37 4.45
CA THR A 53 6.71 -5.65 5.68
C THR A 53 5.94 -6.29 6.83
N THR A 54 6.36 -6.00 8.05
CA THR A 54 5.74 -6.56 9.25
C THR A 54 5.39 -5.42 10.20
N THR A 55 4.24 -5.50 10.83
CA THR A 55 3.83 -4.48 11.81
C THR A 55 4.66 -4.57 13.09
N ASP A 56 4.98 -3.41 13.64
CA ASP A 56 5.71 -3.28 14.90
C ASP A 56 4.77 -3.40 16.11
N PHE A 57 5.29 -3.15 17.31
CA PHE A 57 4.50 -3.23 18.54
C PHE A 57 3.32 -2.25 18.58
N ASN A 58 3.41 -1.18 17.81
CA ASN A 58 2.34 -0.20 17.72
C ASN A 58 1.38 -0.49 16.57
N GLY A 59 1.57 -1.61 15.86
CA GLY A 59 0.75 -1.97 14.72
C GLY A 59 1.07 -1.20 13.45
N ASN A 60 2.21 -0.53 13.42
CA ASN A 60 2.62 0.31 12.31
C ASN A 60 3.57 -0.43 11.37
N ALA A 61 3.42 -0.18 10.09
CA ALA A 61 4.32 -0.69 9.06
C ALA A 61 4.35 0.29 7.90
N GLN A 62 5.32 0.12 7.02
CA GLN A 62 5.40 0.90 5.79
C GLN A 62 5.89 0.01 4.66
N LEU A 63 5.43 0.29 3.46
CA LEU A 63 5.78 -0.46 2.27
C LEU A 63 5.89 0.50 1.08
N ILE A 64 6.92 0.31 0.27
CA ILE A 64 7.05 1.07 -0.97
C ILE A 64 6.25 0.35 -2.04
N VAL A 65 5.21 1.01 -2.55
CA VAL A 65 4.31 0.45 -3.56
C VAL A 65 4.66 1.03 -4.91
N THR A 66 4.94 0.15 -5.86
CA THR A 66 5.22 0.54 -7.24
C THR A 66 4.09 0.18 -8.19
N ASN A 67 3.26 -0.77 -7.81
CA ASN A 67 2.15 -1.23 -8.63
C ASN A 67 0.85 -1.25 -7.83
N PHE A 68 0.01 -0.25 -8.05
CA PHE A 68 -1.27 -0.11 -7.34
C PHE A 68 -2.35 -1.06 -7.87
N ASN A 69 -2.07 -1.80 -8.95
CA ASN A 69 -2.98 -2.82 -9.45
C ASN A 69 -2.78 -4.18 -8.77
N SER A 70 -1.71 -4.35 -8.01
CA SER A 70 -1.42 -5.58 -7.29
C SER A 70 -2.42 -5.81 -6.15
N GLU A 71 -2.60 -7.06 -5.81
CA GLU A 71 -3.28 -7.44 -4.57
C GLU A 71 -2.26 -7.53 -3.45
N PHE A 72 -2.67 -7.17 -2.25
CA PHE A 72 -1.86 -7.23 -1.04
C PHE A 72 -2.54 -8.14 -0.04
N GLU A 73 -1.74 -8.80 0.78
CA GLU A 73 -2.25 -9.70 1.80
C GLU A 73 -1.67 -9.35 3.17
N LEU A 74 -2.55 -9.16 4.14
CA LEU A 74 -2.19 -9.08 5.54
C LEU A 74 -2.48 -10.43 6.17
N SER A 75 -1.47 -11.05 6.76
CA SER A 75 -1.63 -12.33 7.45
C SER A 75 -1.08 -12.25 8.87
N TYR A 76 -1.74 -12.97 9.78
CA TYR A 76 -1.31 -13.12 11.16
C TYR A 76 -1.90 -14.43 11.68
N THR A 77 -1.12 -15.22 12.37
CA THR A 77 -1.52 -16.50 13.03
C THR A 77 -2.81 -17.17 12.50
N GLY A 78 -2.88 -17.45 11.19
CA GLY A 78 -4.01 -18.15 10.56
C GLY A 78 -4.84 -17.26 9.65
N PRO A 79 -5.64 -16.33 10.19
CA PRO A 79 -6.48 -15.48 9.32
C PRO A 79 -5.66 -14.56 8.45
N HIS A 80 -6.18 -14.28 7.25
CA HIS A 80 -5.57 -13.31 6.35
C HIS A 80 -6.63 -12.47 5.63
N VAL A 81 -6.21 -11.31 5.19
CA VAL A 81 -7.05 -10.32 4.50
C VAL A 81 -6.38 -9.97 3.18
N ILE A 82 -7.15 -10.02 2.10
CA ILE A 82 -6.68 -9.60 0.78
C ILE A 82 -7.31 -8.26 0.45
N PHE A 83 -6.50 -7.32 -0.01
CA PHE A 83 -6.97 -5.97 -0.31
C PHE A 83 -6.17 -5.36 -1.46
N LYS A 84 -6.74 -4.32 -2.06
CA LYS A 84 -6.06 -3.51 -3.07
C LYS A 84 -5.83 -2.11 -2.50
N ILE A 85 -4.87 -1.40 -3.06
CA ILE A 85 -4.53 -0.06 -2.62
C ILE A 85 -4.89 0.94 -3.72
N PRO A 86 -5.85 1.87 -3.48
CA PRO A 86 -6.14 2.94 -4.44
C PRO A 86 -4.90 3.82 -4.67
N GLU A 87 -4.74 4.29 -5.88
CA GLU A 87 -3.52 4.96 -6.35
C GLU A 87 -3.09 6.16 -5.49
N LYS A 88 -4.05 6.93 -4.99
CA LYS A 88 -3.74 8.13 -4.21
C LYS A 88 -3.42 7.85 -2.74
N THR A 89 -3.62 6.64 -2.28
CA THR A 89 -3.50 6.29 -0.86
C THR A 89 -2.08 6.47 -0.35
N ASP A 90 -1.93 7.16 0.77
CA ASP A 90 -0.65 7.26 1.48
C ASP A 90 -0.67 6.55 2.83
N LYS A 91 -1.85 6.25 3.37
CA LYS A 91 -2.00 5.56 4.65
C LYS A 91 -3.21 4.64 4.61
N ILE A 92 -3.07 3.48 5.23
CA ILE A 92 -4.14 2.49 5.33
C ILE A 92 -4.31 2.10 6.79
N LYS A 93 -5.54 2.17 7.27
CA LYS A 93 -5.89 1.70 8.61
C LYS A 93 -6.75 0.46 8.48
N ILE A 94 -6.29 -0.64 9.07
CA ILE A 94 -7.01 -1.91 9.05
C ILE A 94 -7.43 -2.27 10.46
N ASN A 95 -8.71 -2.50 10.67
CA ASN A 95 -9.26 -2.95 11.94
C ASN A 95 -9.86 -4.35 11.74
N ILE A 96 -9.21 -5.35 12.32
CA ILE A 96 -9.58 -6.75 12.15
C ILE A 96 -10.92 -7.06 12.81
N ASP A 97 -11.10 -6.59 14.05
CA ASP A 97 -12.31 -6.84 14.82
C ASP A 97 -13.55 -6.25 14.14
N ARG A 98 -13.45 -5.03 13.66
CA ARG A 98 -14.54 -4.37 12.95
C ARG A 98 -14.65 -4.76 11.49
N ARG A 99 -13.70 -5.52 10.99
CA ARG A 99 -13.62 -5.95 9.60
C ARG A 99 -13.73 -4.79 8.64
N ARG A 100 -12.91 -3.76 8.88
CA ARG A 100 -12.93 -2.53 8.12
C ARG A 100 -11.54 -2.14 7.69
N ILE A 101 -11.43 -1.65 6.45
CA ILE A 101 -10.23 -1.02 5.93
C ILE A 101 -10.56 0.40 5.50
N GLU A 102 -9.73 1.35 5.92
CA GLU A 102 -9.88 2.76 5.58
C GLU A 102 -8.62 3.24 4.87
N TYR A 103 -8.82 3.92 3.76
CA TYR A 103 -7.73 4.47 2.95
C TYR A 103 -7.70 5.98 3.14
N TYR A 104 -6.50 6.51 3.33
CA TYR A 104 -6.28 7.92 3.62
C TYR A 104 -5.38 8.56 2.58
N PHE A 105 -5.63 9.83 2.29
CA PHE A 105 -4.77 10.69 1.50
C PHE A 105 -4.70 12.06 2.17
N GLU A 106 -3.49 12.50 2.53
CA GLU A 106 -3.25 13.77 3.22
C GLU A 106 -4.13 13.94 4.46
N GLY A 107 -4.22 12.89 5.26
CA GLY A 107 -4.97 12.90 6.52
C GLY A 107 -6.48 12.75 6.40
N LYS A 108 -7.00 12.61 5.18
CA LYS A 108 -8.44 12.46 4.96
C LYS A 108 -8.78 11.08 4.45
N VAL A 109 -9.89 10.54 4.93
CA VAL A 109 -10.40 9.24 4.45
C VAL A 109 -10.95 9.43 3.04
N ILE A 110 -10.37 8.70 2.08
CA ILE A 110 -10.83 8.74 0.68
C ILE A 110 -11.69 7.53 0.32
N LYS A 111 -11.59 6.45 1.09
CA LYS A 111 -12.37 5.24 0.83
C LYS A 111 -12.44 4.38 2.07
N ARG A 112 -13.59 3.73 2.26
CA ARG A 112 -13.79 2.71 3.32
C ARG A 112 -14.38 1.47 2.69
N LYS A 113 -13.93 0.31 3.14
CA LYS A 113 -14.45 -0.99 2.69
C LYS A 113 -14.57 -1.94 3.86
N LYS A 114 -15.48 -2.90 3.71
CA LYS A 114 -15.51 -4.06 4.60
C LYS A 114 -14.47 -5.05 4.12
N ILE A 115 -13.82 -5.72 5.05
CA ILE A 115 -12.86 -6.76 4.74
C ILE A 115 -13.44 -8.12 5.09
N LYS A 116 -12.99 -9.13 4.35
CA LYS A 116 -13.36 -10.53 4.59
C LYS A 116 -12.13 -11.24 5.12
N LEU A 117 -12.27 -11.90 6.27
CA LEU A 117 -11.21 -12.74 6.83
C LEU A 117 -11.28 -14.11 6.23
N ILE A 118 -10.14 -14.63 5.81
CA ILE A 118 -10.02 -15.95 5.19
C ILE A 118 -9.08 -16.80 6.05
N GLY A 119 -9.34 -18.11 6.12
CA GLY A 119 -8.43 -19.03 6.78
C GLY A 119 -8.59 -19.12 8.30
N PHE A 120 -9.83 -19.11 8.78
CA PHE A 120 -10.10 -19.38 10.19
C PHE A 120 -9.86 -20.83 10.53
#